data_200e94ead0a670805d10c146f9897730
#
_entry.id   200e94ead0a670805d10c146f9897730
#
_cell.length_a   1.000
_cell.length_b   1.000
_cell.length_c   1.000
_cell.angle_alpha   90.00
_cell.angle_beta   90.00
_cell.angle_gamma   90.00
#
_symmetry.space_group_name_H-M   'P 1'
#
loop_
_entity.id
_entity.type
_entity.pdbx_description
1 polymer ?
#
loop_
_entity_poly.entity_id
_entity_poly.type
_entity_poly.pdbx_seq_one_letter_code
_entity_poly.pdbx_strand_id
1 'polypeptide(L)'
;MAGSVNKVILIGRLGKDPEIRSIPSGKSVTKFTLATDDRFTDKSGEKQERTEWHNIEAWDRLAEICGQYLRKGSLVYIEGSIRTESWDDKETGVKKYRTKIVANTMQMLDKKGDDEGGGYTGGGGGYRKAAPAGAPAGGGRGPEIEDDDEVPF
;
A
#
# COMPACT_ATOMS: atom_id res chain seq x y z
N MET A 1 -18.87 -24.78 -14.38
CA MET A 1 -19.68 -24.16 -13.30
C MET A 1 -19.83 -22.67 -13.58
N ALA A 2 -21.05 -22.24 -13.78
CA ALA A 2 -21.40 -20.83 -13.84
C ALA A 2 -21.67 -20.31 -12.43
N GLY A 3 -21.33 -19.06 -12.14
CA GLY A 3 -21.67 -18.38 -10.91
C GLY A 3 -20.60 -18.36 -9.82
N SER A 4 -19.31 -18.44 -10.17
CA SER A 4 -18.21 -18.26 -9.23
C SER A 4 -17.50 -16.94 -9.44
N VAL A 5 -16.90 -16.41 -8.37
CA VAL A 5 -16.06 -15.21 -8.37
C VAL A 5 -14.70 -15.52 -7.76
N ASN A 6 -13.65 -15.06 -8.41
CA ASN A 6 -12.29 -15.08 -7.86
C ASN A 6 -11.69 -13.69 -8.01
N LYS A 7 -11.85 -12.86 -6.99
CA LYS A 7 -11.39 -11.49 -7.00
C LYS A 7 -10.76 -11.12 -5.66
N VAL A 8 -9.62 -10.45 -5.73
CA VAL A 8 -8.90 -9.90 -4.57
C VAL A 8 -8.71 -8.41 -4.78
N ILE A 9 -8.95 -7.65 -3.74
CA ILE A 9 -8.69 -6.22 -3.67
C ILE A 9 -7.77 -5.96 -2.49
N LEU A 10 -6.64 -5.33 -2.73
CA LEU A 10 -5.65 -5.00 -1.71
C LEU A 10 -5.20 -3.54 -1.83
N ILE A 11 -5.02 -2.90 -0.70
CA ILE A 11 -4.28 -1.64 -0.58
C ILE A 11 -3.16 -1.89 0.42
N GLY A 12 -1.93 -1.68 0.02
CA GLY A 12 -0.78 -1.93 0.89
C GLY A 12 0.51 -1.32 0.35
N ARG A 13 1.59 -1.58 1.07
CA ARG A 13 2.92 -1.08 0.71
C ARG A 13 3.83 -2.21 0.24
N LEU A 14 4.66 -1.91 -0.74
CA LEU A 14 5.67 -2.87 -1.20
C LEU A 14 6.73 -3.09 -0.12
N GLY A 15 7.05 -4.35 0.12
CA GLY A 15 8.09 -4.75 1.06
C GLY A 15 9.51 -4.64 0.50
N LYS A 16 9.64 -4.68 -0.82
CA LYS A 16 10.91 -4.54 -1.55
C LYS A 16 10.65 -4.02 -2.96
N ASP A 17 11.71 -3.64 -3.65
CA ASP A 17 11.61 -3.23 -5.05
C ASP A 17 11.08 -4.38 -5.92
N PRO A 18 10.21 -4.09 -6.92
CA PRO A 18 9.70 -5.11 -7.83
C PRO A 18 10.81 -5.76 -8.65
N GLU A 19 10.70 -7.05 -8.87
CA GLU A 19 11.56 -7.80 -9.77
C GLU A 19 10.87 -8.00 -11.11
N ILE A 20 11.40 -7.37 -12.14
CA ILE A 20 10.94 -7.56 -13.52
C ILE A 20 11.79 -8.61 -14.23
N ARG A 21 11.13 -9.53 -14.92
CA ARG A 21 11.78 -10.57 -15.73
C ARG A 21 11.08 -10.69 -17.08
N SER A 22 11.88 -10.99 -18.11
CA SER A 22 11.36 -11.39 -19.41
C SER A 22 11.41 -12.91 -19.53
N ILE A 23 10.31 -13.52 -19.94
CA ILE A 23 10.25 -14.97 -20.21
C ILE A 23 10.56 -15.25 -21.69
N PRO A 24 10.91 -16.50 -22.06
CA PRO A 24 11.31 -16.84 -23.44
C PRO A 24 10.27 -16.51 -24.51
N SER A 25 8.99 -16.42 -24.16
CA SER A 25 7.93 -16.02 -25.09
C SER A 25 7.89 -14.51 -25.41
N GLY A 26 8.80 -13.71 -24.83
CA GLY A 26 8.85 -12.26 -24.98
C GLY A 26 7.94 -11.48 -24.05
N LYS A 27 7.18 -12.14 -23.19
CA LYS A 27 6.33 -11.50 -22.19
C LYS A 27 7.13 -11.06 -20.99
N SER A 28 6.72 -9.96 -20.39
CA SER A 28 7.26 -9.48 -19.11
C SER A 28 6.42 -9.96 -17.95
N VAL A 29 7.08 -10.28 -16.84
CA VAL A 29 6.45 -10.56 -15.55
C VAL A 29 7.17 -9.78 -14.47
N THR A 30 6.40 -9.14 -13.61
CA THR A 30 6.92 -8.44 -12.43
C THR A 30 6.36 -9.09 -11.18
N LYS A 31 7.24 -9.39 -10.24
CA LYS A 31 6.88 -9.98 -8.94
C LYS A 31 7.29 -9.05 -7.82
N PHE A 32 6.40 -8.88 -6.87
CA PHE A 32 6.67 -8.11 -5.66
C PHE A 32 5.82 -8.60 -4.50
N THR A 33 6.20 -8.21 -3.29
CA THR A 33 5.43 -8.48 -2.08
C THR A 33 4.71 -7.22 -1.62
N LEU A 34 3.48 -7.39 -1.19
CA LEU A 34 2.63 -6.33 -0.67
C LEU A 34 2.26 -6.62 0.77
N ALA A 35 2.52 -5.66 1.65
CA ALA A 35 2.14 -5.74 3.05
C ALA A 35 0.80 -5.07 3.29
N THR A 36 -0.10 -5.76 3.97
CA THR A 36 -1.32 -5.21 4.52
C THR A 36 -1.31 -5.35 6.03
N ASP A 37 -1.60 -4.27 6.74
CA ASP A 37 -1.60 -4.23 8.18
C ASP A 37 -3.03 -4.26 8.72
N ASP A 38 -3.27 -5.17 9.64
CA ASP A 38 -4.54 -5.29 10.35
C ASP A 38 -4.31 -4.97 11.82
N ARG A 39 -5.09 -4.02 12.33
CA ARG A 39 -5.03 -3.60 13.73
C ARG A 39 -6.30 -4.02 14.44
N PHE A 40 -6.14 -4.74 15.51
CA PHE A 40 -7.26 -5.20 16.32
C PHE A 40 -6.93 -5.10 17.81
N THR A 41 -7.96 -5.07 18.63
CA THR A 41 -7.85 -5.13 20.07
C THR A 41 -8.13 -6.55 20.52
N ASP A 42 -7.22 -7.15 21.28
CA ASP A 42 -7.39 -8.49 21.79
C ASP A 42 -8.38 -8.54 22.98
N LYS A 43 -8.68 -9.76 23.45
CA LYS A 43 -9.60 -9.96 24.57
C LYS A 43 -9.13 -9.34 25.89
N SER A 44 -7.83 -9.06 26.03
CA SER A 44 -7.23 -8.40 27.19
C SER A 44 -7.26 -6.87 27.10
N GLY A 45 -7.77 -6.31 26.01
CA GLY A 45 -7.84 -4.87 25.76
C GLY A 45 -6.57 -4.27 25.20
N GLU A 46 -5.58 -5.08 24.82
CA GLU A 46 -4.35 -4.62 24.18
C GLU A 46 -4.52 -4.47 22.67
N LYS A 47 -3.93 -3.40 22.13
CA LYS A 47 -3.89 -3.18 20.67
C LYS A 47 -2.83 -4.06 20.04
N GLN A 48 -3.23 -4.89 19.11
CA GLN A 48 -2.39 -5.78 18.35
C GLN A 48 -2.34 -5.33 16.89
N GLU A 49 -1.22 -5.59 16.25
CA GLU A 49 -1.01 -5.35 14.82
C GLU A 49 -0.51 -6.63 14.17
N ARG A 50 -1.10 -6.99 13.05
CA ARG A 50 -0.69 -8.14 12.24
C ARG A 50 -0.49 -7.69 10.81
N THR A 51 0.69 -7.98 10.29
CA THR A 51 1.03 -7.74 8.89
C THR A 51 0.89 -9.02 8.09
N GLU A 52 0.13 -8.94 7.01
CA GLU A 52 0.00 -10.03 6.04
C GLU A 52 0.79 -9.69 4.78
N TRP A 53 1.60 -10.64 4.32
CA TRP A 53 2.43 -10.50 3.13
C TRP A 53 1.82 -11.23 1.96
N HIS A 54 1.51 -10.49 0.90
CA HIS A 54 0.93 -11.05 -0.32
C HIS A 54 1.96 -11.09 -1.44
N ASN A 55 2.03 -12.20 -2.14
CA ASN A 55 2.83 -12.32 -3.35
C ASN A 55 2.02 -11.85 -4.55
N ILE A 56 2.45 -10.81 -5.19
CA ILE A 56 1.80 -10.20 -6.34
C ILE A 56 2.60 -10.50 -7.60
N GLU A 57 1.89 -10.86 -8.66
CA GLU A 57 2.46 -11.10 -9.97
C GLU A 57 1.68 -10.31 -11.01
N ALA A 58 2.38 -9.49 -11.78
CA ALA A 58 1.82 -8.72 -12.87
C ALA A 58 2.43 -9.19 -14.20
N TRP A 59 1.64 -9.17 -15.26
CA TRP A 59 2.03 -9.66 -16.59
C TRP A 59 1.91 -8.57 -17.65
N ASP A 60 2.69 -8.74 -18.71
CA ASP A 60 2.67 -7.91 -19.90
C ASP A 60 2.87 -6.40 -19.61
N ARG A 61 2.00 -5.56 -20.12
CA ARG A 61 2.10 -4.11 -19.92
C ARG A 61 2.02 -3.69 -18.44
N LEU A 62 1.20 -4.37 -17.66
CA LEU A 62 1.10 -4.09 -16.22
C LEU A 62 2.42 -4.42 -15.51
N ALA A 63 3.11 -5.47 -15.92
CA ALA A 63 4.43 -5.82 -15.42
C ALA A 63 5.45 -4.70 -15.69
N GLU A 64 5.45 -4.13 -16.88
CA GLU A 64 6.33 -3.02 -17.24
C GLU A 64 6.05 -1.78 -16.40
N ILE A 65 4.78 -1.44 -16.23
CA ILE A 65 4.36 -0.31 -15.39
C ILE A 65 4.79 -0.52 -13.93
N CYS A 66 4.54 -1.69 -13.36
CA CYS A 66 4.95 -2.00 -12.00
C CYS A 66 6.47 -1.95 -11.82
N GLY A 67 7.22 -2.52 -12.76
CA GLY A 67 8.68 -2.53 -12.71
C GLY A 67 9.30 -1.13 -12.87
N GLN A 68 8.65 -0.26 -13.61
CA GLN A 68 9.14 1.09 -13.89
C GLN A 68 8.81 2.09 -12.78
N TYR A 69 7.62 2.05 -12.21
CA TYR A 69 7.11 3.08 -11.31
C TYR A 69 7.10 2.69 -9.83
N LEU A 70 7.03 1.41 -9.51
CA LEU A 70 6.96 0.97 -8.12
C LEU A 70 8.34 0.86 -7.48
N ARG A 71 8.40 1.14 -6.18
CA ARG A 71 9.58 1.05 -5.34
C ARG A 71 9.20 0.43 -4.00
N LYS A 72 10.20 -0.01 -3.25
CA LYS A 72 10.02 -0.40 -1.85
C LYS A 72 9.30 0.72 -1.10
N GLY A 73 8.23 0.37 -0.38
CA GLY A 73 7.44 1.33 0.39
C GLY A 73 6.31 2.04 -0.38
N SER A 74 6.24 1.90 -1.71
CA SER A 74 5.13 2.48 -2.50
C SER A 74 3.78 1.98 -2.01
N LEU A 75 2.83 2.89 -1.85
CA LEU A 75 1.44 2.57 -1.54
C LEU A 75 0.66 2.35 -2.83
N VAL A 76 0.04 1.18 -2.97
CA VAL A 76 -0.66 0.80 -4.18
C VAL A 76 -1.99 0.14 -3.90
N TYR A 77 -2.90 0.32 -4.84
CA TYR A 77 -4.15 -0.42 -4.95
C TYR A 77 -3.99 -1.52 -6.01
N ILE A 78 -4.34 -2.74 -5.64
CA ILE A 78 -4.26 -3.91 -6.52
C ILE A 78 -5.62 -4.59 -6.59
N GLU A 79 -6.08 -4.87 -7.79
CA GLU A 79 -7.15 -5.83 -8.07
C GLU A 79 -6.59 -7.01 -8.83
N GLY A 80 -7.01 -8.19 -8.49
CA GLY A 80 -6.58 -9.40 -9.16
C GLY A 80 -7.35 -10.64 -8.75
N SER A 81 -6.78 -11.79 -9.03
CA SER A 81 -7.33 -13.09 -8.66
C SER A 81 -6.31 -13.92 -7.92
N ILE A 82 -6.79 -14.77 -7.02
CA ILE A 82 -5.95 -15.73 -6.30
C ILE A 82 -5.62 -16.90 -7.22
N ARG A 83 -4.36 -17.28 -7.26
CA ARG A 83 -3.89 -18.51 -7.92
C ARG A 83 -2.95 -19.27 -7.00
N THR A 84 -3.15 -20.56 -6.94
CA THR A 84 -2.26 -21.49 -6.23
C THR A 84 -1.53 -22.35 -7.24
N GLU A 85 -0.21 -22.30 -7.18
CA GLU A 85 0.67 -23.18 -7.94
C GLU A 85 1.09 -24.35 -7.07
N SER A 86 1.28 -25.50 -7.68
CA SER A 86 1.81 -26.68 -7.02
C SER A 86 2.96 -27.27 -7.83
N TRP A 87 3.96 -27.78 -7.15
CA TRP A 87 5.09 -28.47 -7.75
C TRP A 87 5.60 -29.54 -6.80
N ASP A 88 6.28 -30.52 -7.36
CA ASP A 88 6.93 -31.55 -6.58
C ASP A 88 8.35 -31.10 -6.22
N ASP A 89 8.69 -31.14 -4.94
CA ASP A 89 10.05 -30.87 -4.50
C ASP A 89 10.99 -32.00 -4.96
N LYS A 90 12.01 -31.65 -5.71
CA LYS A 90 12.98 -32.63 -6.27
C LYS A 90 13.83 -33.31 -5.20
N GLU A 91 14.00 -32.68 -4.04
CA GLU A 91 14.83 -33.21 -2.96
C GLU A 91 14.03 -34.13 -2.03
N THR A 92 12.81 -33.80 -1.69
CA THR A 92 11.98 -34.52 -0.72
C THR A 92 10.85 -35.32 -1.34
N GLY A 93 10.50 -35.07 -2.62
CA GLY A 93 9.35 -35.68 -3.29
C GLY A 93 7.99 -35.19 -2.76
N VAL A 94 7.97 -34.24 -1.86
CA VAL A 94 6.78 -33.68 -1.25
C VAL A 94 6.18 -32.61 -2.19
N LYS A 95 4.87 -32.63 -2.35
CA LYS A 95 4.14 -31.63 -3.11
C LYS A 95 4.08 -30.32 -2.34
N LYS A 96 4.60 -29.25 -2.93
CA LYS A 96 4.57 -27.90 -2.38
C LYS A 96 3.57 -27.03 -3.11
N TYR A 97 2.99 -26.09 -2.37
CA TYR A 97 2.00 -25.12 -2.87
C TYR A 97 2.47 -23.69 -2.61
N ARG A 98 2.17 -22.82 -3.53
CA ARG A 98 2.38 -21.39 -3.37
C ARG A 98 1.15 -20.64 -3.84
N THR A 99 0.61 -19.81 -2.99
CA THR A 99 -0.49 -18.92 -3.32
C THR A 99 0.06 -17.57 -3.74
N LYS A 100 -0.41 -17.07 -4.87
CA LYS A 100 -0.09 -15.76 -5.41
C LYS A 100 -1.35 -15.04 -5.86
N ILE A 101 -1.23 -13.73 -6.03
CA ILE A 101 -2.27 -12.89 -6.59
C ILE A 101 -1.80 -12.41 -7.95
N VAL A 102 -2.56 -12.73 -8.99
CA VAL A 102 -2.31 -12.22 -10.33
C VAL A 102 -3.06 -10.90 -10.48
N ALA A 103 -2.30 -9.82 -10.56
CA ALA A 103 -2.86 -8.47 -10.66
C ALA A 103 -3.46 -8.23 -12.06
N ASN A 104 -4.63 -7.67 -12.09
CA ASN A 104 -5.30 -7.19 -13.32
C ASN A 104 -5.28 -5.67 -13.40
N THR A 105 -5.34 -5.00 -12.26
CA THR A 105 -5.37 -3.54 -12.14
C THR A 105 -4.42 -3.11 -11.02
N MET A 106 -3.66 -2.06 -11.29
CA MET A 106 -2.81 -1.41 -10.32
C MET A 106 -2.99 0.10 -10.38
N GLN A 107 -3.06 0.72 -9.23
CA GLN A 107 -3.11 2.17 -9.10
C GLN A 107 -2.17 2.63 -8.00
N MET A 108 -1.31 3.58 -8.29
CA MET A 108 -0.43 4.19 -7.30
C MET A 108 -1.22 5.19 -6.46
N LEU A 109 -1.07 5.08 -5.14
CA LEU A 109 -1.78 5.94 -4.18
C LEU A 109 -0.86 6.90 -3.45
N ASP A 110 0.45 6.82 -3.66
CA ASP A 110 1.39 7.78 -3.09
C ASP A 110 1.16 9.19 -3.66
N LYS A 111 1.26 10.18 -2.79
CA LYS A 111 1.23 11.58 -3.22
C LYS A 111 2.46 11.88 -4.06
N LYS A 112 2.24 12.52 -5.20
CA LYS A 112 3.30 13.02 -6.05
C LYS A 112 4.03 14.14 -5.30
N GLY A 113 5.19 13.86 -4.73
CA GLY A 113 5.97 14.86 -4.00
C GLY A 113 6.75 14.39 -2.79
N ASP A 114 6.54 13.17 -2.30
CA ASP A 114 7.29 12.66 -1.14
C ASP A 114 8.67 12.07 -1.49
N ASP A 115 9.08 12.14 -2.75
CA ASP A 115 10.35 11.59 -3.25
C ASP A 115 11.42 12.66 -3.55
N GLU A 116 11.18 13.94 -3.19
CA GLU A 116 12.20 14.97 -3.24
C GLU A 116 12.78 15.29 -1.86
N GLY A 117 13.42 14.31 -1.27
CA GLY A 117 14.41 14.49 -0.23
C GLY A 117 15.79 14.80 -0.82
N GLY A 118 15.88 15.78 -1.67
CA GLY A 118 17.13 16.26 -2.23
C GLY A 118 17.28 17.74 -1.96
N GLY A 119 18.22 18.08 -1.06
CA GLY A 119 18.48 19.41 -0.54
C GLY A 119 18.45 20.55 -1.55
N TYR A 120 17.82 21.62 -1.15
CA TYR A 120 18.13 22.95 -1.61
C TYR A 120 18.56 23.80 -0.43
N THR A 121 19.87 23.90 -0.27
CA THR A 121 20.53 25.02 0.39
C THR A 121 20.62 26.14 -0.63
N GLY A 122 20.12 27.29 -0.30
CA GLY A 122 20.44 28.47 -1.10
C GLY A 122 19.51 29.66 -0.89
N GLY A 123 19.81 30.47 0.08
CA GLY A 123 20.05 31.88 -0.09
C GLY A 123 18.88 32.85 -0.22
N GLY A 124 18.66 33.61 0.84
CA GLY A 124 18.60 35.06 0.72
C GLY A 124 17.23 35.69 0.50
N GLY A 125 16.83 36.51 1.47
CA GLY A 125 15.93 37.60 1.20
C GLY A 125 14.86 37.82 2.25
N GLY A 126 15.24 38.57 3.29
CA GLY A 126 14.34 39.02 4.31
C GLY A 126 13.29 39.99 3.83
N TYR A 127 12.11 39.87 4.35
CA TYR A 127 11.26 41.02 4.60
C TYR A 127 10.58 40.86 5.94
N ARG A 128 11.10 41.59 6.90
CA ARG A 128 10.39 41.93 8.13
C ARG A 128 9.17 42.79 7.76
N LYS A 129 8.04 42.45 8.20
CA LYS A 129 7.02 43.46 8.47
C LYS A 129 6.32 43.16 9.77
N ALA A 130 6.42 44.18 10.60
CA ALA A 130 5.98 44.27 11.97
C ALA A 130 4.49 44.00 12.17
N ALA A 131 4.22 43.42 13.34
CA ALA A 131 2.88 43.37 13.91
C ALA A 131 2.44 44.74 14.45
N PRO A 132 1.15 44.99 14.54
CA PRO A 132 0.66 45.79 15.64
C PRO A 132 -0.20 44.97 16.61
N ALA A 133 0.05 45.24 17.85
CA ALA A 133 -0.68 44.76 18.99
C ALA A 133 -2.12 45.32 19.03
N GLY A 134 -3.00 44.53 19.60
CA GLY A 134 -4.36 44.99 19.97
C GLY A 134 -5.26 43.82 20.36
N ALA A 135 -5.25 43.48 21.65
CA ALA A 135 -6.36 42.75 22.25
C ALA A 135 -7.52 43.70 22.52
N PRO A 136 -8.77 43.25 22.57
CA PRO A 136 -9.27 42.93 23.91
C PRO A 136 -10.19 41.67 23.98
N ALA A 137 -10.32 41.22 25.21
CA ALA A 137 -11.12 40.14 25.72
C ALA A 137 -12.63 40.30 25.41
N GLY A 138 -13.26 39.16 25.16
CA GLY A 138 -14.70 39.04 25.10
C GLY A 138 -15.12 37.58 25.09
N GLY A 139 -15.64 37.12 26.24
CA GLY A 139 -16.07 35.76 26.43
C GLY A 139 -17.22 35.34 25.54
N GLY A 140 -17.20 34.10 25.13
CA GLY A 140 -18.27 33.43 24.45
C GLY A 140 -18.09 31.92 24.58
N ARG A 141 -18.82 31.34 25.53
CA ARG A 141 -19.02 29.90 25.62
C ARG A 141 -19.53 29.39 24.27
N GLY A 142 -18.75 28.54 23.63
CA GLY A 142 -19.23 27.70 22.54
C GLY A 142 -19.85 26.41 23.10
N PRO A 143 -20.85 25.86 22.42
CA PRO A 143 -21.54 24.67 22.90
C PRO A 143 -20.67 23.44 22.80
N GLU A 144 -20.70 22.64 23.86
CA GLU A 144 -20.22 21.27 23.89
C GLU A 144 -20.92 20.48 22.78
N ILE A 145 -20.13 19.94 21.86
CA ILE A 145 -20.60 18.94 20.93
C ILE A 145 -20.35 17.60 21.62
N GLU A 146 -21.40 16.99 22.12
CA GLU A 146 -21.40 15.58 22.49
C GLU A 146 -21.25 14.78 21.21
N ASP A 147 -20.07 14.19 21.00
CA ASP A 147 -19.86 13.17 19.98
C ASP A 147 -20.40 11.84 20.52
N ASP A 148 -21.67 11.59 20.28
CA ASP A 148 -22.27 10.27 20.33
C ASP A 148 -22.26 9.68 18.90
N ASP A 149 -21.09 9.23 18.44
CA ASP A 149 -20.98 8.36 17.29
C ASP A 149 -20.51 6.96 17.72
N GLU A 150 -21.38 6.27 18.46
CA GLU A 150 -21.35 4.83 18.50
C GLU A 150 -21.90 4.28 17.18
N VAL A 151 -20.99 3.87 16.30
CA VAL A 151 -21.35 3.05 15.15
C VAL A 151 -21.34 1.60 15.59
N PRO A 152 -22.46 0.90 15.67
CA PRO A 152 -22.49 -0.51 16.03
C PRO A 152 -22.15 -1.37 14.81
N PHE A 153 -21.05 -2.08 14.90
CA PHE A 153 -20.76 -3.22 14.03
C PHE A 153 -20.48 -4.45 14.90
#